data_70d05dd93439b27ceecdf18237f6bdbd
#
_entry.id   70d05dd93439b27ceecdf18237f6bdbd
#
_cell.length_a   1.000
_cell.length_b   1.000
_cell.length_c   1.000
_cell.angle_alpha   90.00
_cell.angle_beta   90.00
_cell.angle_gamma   90.00
#
_symmetry.space_group_name_H-M   'P 1'
#
loop_
_entity.id
_entity.type
_entity.pdbx_description
1 polymer ?
#
loop_
_entity_poly.entity_id
_entity_poly.type
_entity_poly.pdbx_seq_one_letter_code
_entity_poly.pdbx_strand_id
1 'polypeptide(L)'
;LDRELQKEIVKKSEENYLKTHPDDKGLEIFNQNLKKYENAQSAVSSSIIEFIQAMPILRTFDGGSGSFGRFDDALKEFDANLRSWIKDSSLPTRIGVTLLSPVPTLFVLSAVGSYLVLDGSLDIGRLAGVLMLGCAVVDSLLPLMLVSKFAQISKLAASEILEVMSIATLPVCALPRVPASNDIEFRNVNFKYKGKDEFALKNVNFKVNSGSVTALVGASGAGKSTVAMLAARFYDVSEGEILIGGVNIKEIAPSNLANLVSFVFQDTFLFNESIYENIAKAKPGALKDEVIAAAKAANIHDFI
;
A
#
# COMPACT_ATOMS: atom_id res chain seq x y z
N LEU A 1 -0.91 -19.44 5.68
CA LEU A 1 -2.22 -19.38 6.34
C LEU A 1 -3.20 -18.74 5.39
N ASP A 2 -4.36 -19.37 5.22
CA ASP A 2 -5.38 -19.01 4.27
C ASP A 2 -5.91 -17.58 4.56
N ARG A 3 -5.99 -16.74 3.53
CA ARG A 3 -6.39 -15.33 3.63
C ARG A 3 -7.80 -15.19 4.24
N GLU A 4 -8.66 -16.17 3.95
CA GLU A 4 -10.01 -16.27 4.53
C GLU A 4 -9.96 -16.57 6.03
N LEU A 5 -9.04 -17.46 6.46
CA LEU A 5 -8.87 -17.80 7.86
C LEU A 5 -8.34 -16.61 8.69
N GLN A 6 -7.45 -15.80 8.12
CA GLN A 6 -6.95 -14.58 8.79
C GLN A 6 -8.04 -13.52 8.92
N LYS A 7 -8.85 -13.29 7.88
CA LYS A 7 -10.01 -12.40 7.93
C LYS A 7 -11.05 -12.89 8.95
N GLU A 8 -11.26 -14.19 9.02
CA GLU A 8 -12.17 -14.79 9.97
C GLU A 8 -11.66 -14.69 11.41
N ILE A 9 -10.35 -14.85 11.65
CA ILE A 9 -9.72 -14.67 12.97
C ILE A 9 -9.84 -13.21 13.43
N VAL A 10 -9.54 -12.24 12.55
CA VAL A 10 -9.67 -10.81 12.87
C VAL A 10 -11.12 -10.45 13.15
N LYS A 11 -12.06 -10.86 12.30
CA LYS A 11 -13.48 -10.63 12.48
C LYS A 11 -14.02 -11.27 13.77
N LYS A 12 -13.60 -12.50 14.07
CA LYS A 12 -13.98 -13.22 15.30
C LYS A 12 -13.36 -12.60 16.55
N SER A 13 -12.16 -12.04 16.44
CA SER A 13 -11.50 -11.29 17.53
C SER A 13 -12.26 -9.97 17.80
N GLU A 14 -12.69 -9.25 16.75
CA GLU A 14 -13.50 -8.03 16.88
C GLU A 14 -14.90 -8.35 17.45
N GLU A 15 -15.56 -9.39 16.97
CA GLU A 15 -16.86 -9.83 17.50
C GLU A 15 -16.79 -10.29 18.98
N ASN A 16 -15.72 -10.97 19.37
CA ASN A 16 -15.50 -11.37 20.77
C ASN A 16 -15.18 -10.17 21.65
N TYR A 17 -14.38 -9.21 21.16
CA TYR A 17 -14.10 -7.98 21.90
C TYR A 17 -15.38 -7.16 22.14
N LEU A 18 -16.20 -6.97 21.10
CA LEU A 18 -17.49 -6.26 21.20
C LEU A 18 -18.50 -6.98 22.10
N LYS A 19 -18.48 -8.33 22.15
CA LYS A 19 -19.33 -9.10 23.07
C LYS A 19 -18.92 -8.95 24.54
N THR A 20 -17.63 -8.79 24.79
CA THR A 20 -17.10 -8.61 26.16
C THR A 20 -17.15 -7.17 26.65
N HIS A 21 -17.31 -6.19 25.73
CA HIS A 21 -17.37 -4.76 26.02
C HIS A 21 -18.58 -4.11 25.31
N PRO A 22 -19.82 -4.40 25.76
CA PRO A 22 -21.04 -3.93 25.08
C PRO A 22 -21.23 -2.40 25.12
N ASP A 23 -20.46 -1.68 25.94
CA ASP A 23 -20.49 -0.23 26.05
C ASP A 23 -19.64 0.49 25.02
N ASP A 24 -18.93 -0.22 24.14
CA ASP A 24 -17.97 0.35 23.19
C ASP A 24 -18.59 0.74 21.83
N LYS A 25 -19.89 1.09 21.82
CA LYS A 25 -20.55 1.68 20.63
C LYS A 25 -19.79 2.89 20.05
N GLY A 26 -19.08 3.62 20.92
CA GLY A 26 -18.24 4.73 20.50
C GLY A 26 -17.07 4.30 19.63
N LEU A 27 -16.45 3.16 19.91
CA LEU A 27 -15.34 2.61 19.13
C LEU A 27 -15.83 2.10 17.77
N GLU A 28 -16.99 1.45 17.73
CA GLU A 28 -17.60 0.99 16.48
C GLU A 28 -17.93 2.16 15.53
N ILE A 29 -18.56 3.22 16.06
CA ILE A 29 -18.86 4.44 15.32
C ILE A 29 -17.57 5.11 14.84
N PHE A 30 -16.53 5.15 15.67
CA PHE A 30 -15.22 5.69 15.29
C PHE A 30 -14.60 4.90 14.14
N ASN A 31 -14.57 3.56 14.24
CA ASN A 31 -14.01 2.69 13.18
C ASN A 31 -14.80 2.80 11.86
N GLN A 32 -16.12 2.90 11.93
CA GLN A 32 -16.96 3.11 10.74
C GLN A 32 -16.67 4.46 10.08
N ASN A 33 -16.54 5.53 10.86
CA ASN A 33 -16.23 6.87 10.34
C ASN A 33 -14.80 6.94 9.80
N LEU A 34 -13.83 6.29 10.46
CA LEU A 34 -12.45 6.19 9.97
C LEU A 34 -12.41 5.49 8.60
N LYS A 35 -13.08 4.36 8.47
CA LYS A 35 -13.16 3.63 7.19
C LYS A 35 -13.84 4.44 6.08
N LYS A 36 -14.89 5.19 6.40
CA LYS A 36 -15.52 6.12 5.43
C LYS A 36 -14.55 7.21 4.99
N TYR A 37 -13.81 7.78 5.93
CA TYR A 37 -12.78 8.78 5.66
C TYR A 37 -11.68 8.23 4.74
N GLU A 38 -11.13 7.06 5.04
CA GLU A 38 -10.09 6.42 4.24
C GLU A 38 -10.57 6.10 2.82
N ASN A 39 -11.77 5.56 2.68
CA ASN A 39 -12.37 5.30 1.37
C ASN A 39 -12.56 6.59 0.56
N ALA A 40 -13.07 7.64 1.18
CA ALA A 40 -13.26 8.93 0.52
C ALA A 40 -11.93 9.58 0.15
N GLN A 41 -10.91 9.50 1.00
CA GLN A 41 -9.56 9.97 0.71
C GLN A 41 -8.92 9.20 -0.47
N SER A 42 -9.10 7.88 -0.50
CA SER A 42 -8.65 7.03 -1.60
C SER A 42 -9.35 7.39 -2.91
N ALA A 43 -10.66 7.67 -2.88
CA ALA A 43 -11.43 8.10 -4.04
C ALA A 43 -10.93 9.45 -4.59
N VAL A 44 -10.64 10.42 -3.72
CA VAL A 44 -10.03 11.70 -4.13
C VAL A 44 -8.66 11.47 -4.76
N SER A 45 -7.79 10.68 -4.14
CA SER A 45 -6.46 10.39 -4.67
C SER A 45 -6.53 9.69 -6.03
N SER A 46 -7.42 8.72 -6.19
CA SER A 46 -7.63 8.01 -7.46
C SER A 46 -8.16 8.94 -8.55
N SER A 47 -9.10 9.83 -8.22
CA SER A 47 -9.66 10.79 -9.19
C SER A 47 -8.64 11.86 -9.63
N ILE A 48 -7.70 12.25 -8.74
CA ILE A 48 -6.58 13.13 -9.10
C ILE A 48 -5.65 12.43 -10.09
N ILE A 49 -5.27 11.18 -9.82
CA ILE A 49 -4.39 10.41 -10.70
C ILE A 49 -5.05 10.21 -12.07
N GLU A 50 -6.35 9.83 -12.08
CA GLU A 50 -7.13 9.70 -13.32
C GLU A 50 -7.17 11.02 -14.10
N PHE A 51 -7.41 12.13 -13.43
CA PHE A 51 -7.43 13.45 -14.05
C PHE A 51 -6.09 13.83 -14.68
N ILE A 52 -4.98 13.60 -13.94
CA ILE A 52 -3.62 13.88 -14.46
C ILE A 52 -3.31 13.00 -15.66
N GLN A 53 -3.62 11.71 -15.60
CA GLN A 53 -3.37 10.77 -16.70
C GLN A 53 -4.25 11.04 -17.92
N ALA A 54 -5.49 11.50 -17.71
CA ALA A 54 -6.41 11.86 -18.79
C ALA A 54 -6.13 13.25 -19.40
N MET A 55 -5.30 14.09 -18.77
CA MET A 55 -5.04 15.45 -19.22
C MET A 55 -4.62 15.58 -20.69
N PRO A 56 -3.74 14.74 -21.26
CA PRO A 56 -3.39 14.80 -22.68
C PRO A 56 -4.61 14.57 -23.59
N ILE A 57 -5.48 13.64 -23.22
CA ILE A 57 -6.70 13.31 -23.96
C ILE A 57 -7.72 14.44 -23.85
N LEU A 58 -7.91 14.99 -22.65
CA LEU A 58 -8.84 16.09 -22.38
C LEU A 58 -8.48 17.35 -23.18
N ARG A 59 -7.20 17.65 -23.33
CA ARG A 59 -6.73 18.78 -24.16
C ARG A 59 -7.04 18.62 -25.65
N THR A 60 -7.18 17.38 -26.11
CA THR A 60 -7.43 17.10 -27.53
C THR A 60 -8.92 17.17 -27.89
N PHE A 61 -9.82 16.87 -26.93
CA PHE A 61 -11.24 16.69 -27.19
C PHE A 61 -12.15 17.75 -26.54
N ASP A 62 -11.64 18.88 -26.11
CA ASP A 62 -12.40 20.05 -25.56
C ASP A 62 -13.56 19.68 -24.59
N GLY A 63 -13.43 18.58 -23.90
CA GLY A 63 -14.46 17.99 -23.04
C GLY A 63 -14.06 17.88 -21.56
N GLY A 64 -13.15 18.72 -21.08
CA GLY A 64 -12.57 18.64 -19.72
C GLY A 64 -13.55 18.65 -18.54
N SER A 65 -14.82 18.95 -18.76
CA SER A 65 -15.84 19.05 -17.70
C SER A 65 -16.18 17.71 -17.02
N GLY A 66 -16.17 16.59 -17.74
CA GLY A 66 -16.58 15.30 -17.18
C GLY A 66 -15.59 14.69 -16.18
N SER A 67 -14.29 14.77 -16.46
CA SER A 67 -13.25 14.24 -15.55
C SER A 67 -13.03 15.16 -14.35
N PHE A 68 -13.18 16.48 -14.54
CA PHE A 68 -13.18 17.45 -13.45
C PHE A 68 -14.41 17.28 -12.56
N GLY A 69 -15.57 16.94 -13.14
CA GLY A 69 -16.80 16.65 -12.40
C GLY A 69 -16.62 15.49 -11.42
N ARG A 70 -15.99 14.38 -11.83
CA ARG A 70 -15.70 13.25 -10.93
C ARG A 70 -14.78 13.60 -9.76
N PHE A 71 -13.78 14.42 -10.01
CA PHE A 71 -12.90 14.91 -8.94
C PHE A 71 -13.65 15.84 -7.98
N ASP A 72 -14.46 16.76 -8.50
CA ASP A 72 -15.28 17.67 -7.70
C ASP A 72 -16.32 16.91 -6.87
N ASP A 73 -16.95 15.88 -7.43
CA ASP A 73 -17.89 15.01 -6.70
C ASP A 73 -17.19 14.20 -5.62
N ALA A 74 -16.01 13.62 -5.88
CA ALA A 74 -15.23 12.92 -4.87
C ALA A 74 -14.79 13.87 -3.74
N LEU A 75 -14.42 15.11 -4.07
CA LEU A 75 -14.04 16.12 -3.08
C LEU A 75 -15.25 16.55 -2.22
N LYS A 76 -16.43 16.72 -2.83
CA LYS A 76 -17.66 17.02 -2.11
C LYS A 76 -18.08 15.89 -1.18
N GLU A 77 -17.95 14.64 -1.64
CA GLU A 77 -18.23 13.47 -0.80
C GLU A 77 -17.25 13.38 0.37
N PHE A 78 -15.96 13.62 0.15
CA PHE A 78 -14.95 13.70 1.20
C PHE A 78 -15.28 14.79 2.23
N ASP A 79 -15.61 16.01 1.78
CA ASP A 79 -16.00 17.14 2.66
C ASP A 79 -17.27 16.80 3.47
N ALA A 80 -18.28 16.21 2.82
CA ALA A 80 -19.52 15.80 3.49
C ALA A 80 -19.28 14.74 4.57
N ASN A 81 -18.46 13.72 4.27
CA ASN A 81 -18.09 12.69 5.24
C ASN A 81 -17.29 13.27 6.41
N LEU A 82 -16.35 14.17 6.14
CA LEU A 82 -15.56 14.85 7.16
C LEU A 82 -16.44 15.73 8.07
N ARG A 83 -17.35 16.52 7.48
CA ARG A 83 -18.29 17.36 8.25
C ARG A 83 -19.23 16.54 9.10
N SER A 84 -19.75 15.42 8.57
CA SER A 84 -20.61 14.49 9.34
C SER A 84 -19.83 13.92 10.53
N TRP A 85 -18.62 13.44 10.31
CA TRP A 85 -17.77 12.90 11.37
C TRP A 85 -17.47 13.93 12.47
N ILE A 86 -17.08 15.16 12.07
CA ILE A 86 -16.85 16.26 13.00
C ILE A 86 -18.12 16.59 13.78
N LYS A 87 -19.29 16.63 13.12
CA LYS A 87 -20.57 16.93 13.76
C LYS A 87 -20.95 15.84 14.77
N ASP A 88 -20.87 14.57 14.38
CA ASP A 88 -21.26 13.43 15.20
C ASP A 88 -20.33 13.23 16.40
N SER A 89 -19.04 13.47 16.24
CA SER A 89 -18.03 13.37 17.30
C SER A 89 -17.86 14.67 18.13
N SER A 90 -18.37 15.81 17.66
CA SER A 90 -18.03 17.11 18.25
C SER A 90 -18.64 17.31 19.65
N LEU A 91 -19.88 16.92 19.87
CA LEU A 91 -20.55 17.19 21.13
C LEU A 91 -19.99 16.33 22.28
N PRO A 92 -19.93 15.00 22.17
CA PRO A 92 -19.32 14.15 23.22
C PRO A 92 -17.84 14.48 23.43
N THR A 93 -17.09 14.73 22.34
CA THR A 93 -15.68 15.05 22.41
C THR A 93 -15.44 16.43 23.06
N ARG A 94 -16.24 17.44 22.71
CA ARG A 94 -16.15 18.77 23.33
C ARG A 94 -16.46 18.70 24.82
N ILE A 95 -17.52 18.02 25.20
CA ILE A 95 -17.88 17.84 26.61
C ILE A 95 -16.73 17.09 27.33
N GLY A 96 -16.26 15.98 26.77
CA GLY A 96 -15.18 15.19 27.37
C GLY A 96 -13.88 15.99 27.51
N VAL A 97 -13.42 16.64 26.44
CA VAL A 97 -12.19 17.48 26.47
C VAL A 97 -12.37 18.69 27.38
N THR A 98 -13.55 19.31 27.40
CA THR A 98 -13.82 20.45 28.31
C THR A 98 -13.80 20.01 29.78
N LEU A 99 -14.45 18.88 30.12
CA LEU A 99 -14.44 18.36 31.47
C LEU A 99 -13.06 17.88 31.93
N LEU A 100 -12.25 17.35 31.00
CA LEU A 100 -10.87 16.90 31.22
C LEU A 100 -9.85 18.02 31.01
N SER A 101 -10.29 19.28 30.83
CA SER A 101 -9.36 20.40 30.72
C SER A 101 -9.02 20.97 32.11
N PRO A 102 -7.87 21.64 32.29
CA PRO A 102 -7.51 22.28 33.55
C PRO A 102 -8.49 23.38 34.00
N VAL A 103 -9.22 24.00 33.06
CA VAL A 103 -10.09 25.15 33.35
C VAL A 103 -11.24 24.83 34.31
N PRO A 104 -12.12 23.84 34.09
CA PRO A 104 -13.15 23.46 35.04
C PRO A 104 -12.58 22.99 36.38
N THR A 105 -11.46 22.24 36.34
CA THR A 105 -10.79 21.76 37.54
C THR A 105 -10.29 22.92 38.40
N LEU A 106 -9.63 23.91 37.79
CA LEU A 106 -9.20 25.14 38.48
C LEU A 106 -10.38 25.87 39.04
N PHE A 107 -11.49 26.01 38.29
CA PHE A 107 -12.67 26.71 38.79
C PHE A 107 -13.26 26.05 40.04
N VAL A 108 -13.45 24.71 39.99
CA VAL A 108 -13.99 23.94 41.13
C VAL A 108 -13.06 23.98 42.31
N LEU A 109 -11.75 23.72 42.11
CA LEU A 109 -10.75 23.73 43.17
C LEU A 109 -10.57 25.13 43.79
N SER A 110 -10.65 26.18 42.96
CA SER A 110 -10.57 27.57 43.47
C SER A 110 -11.80 27.93 44.28
N ALA A 111 -13.01 27.56 43.81
CA ALA A 111 -14.26 27.86 44.53
C ALA A 111 -14.32 27.14 45.90
N VAL A 112 -14.08 25.82 45.89
CA VAL A 112 -14.07 25.02 47.12
C VAL A 112 -12.90 25.40 48.05
N GLY A 113 -11.71 25.59 47.46
CA GLY A 113 -10.52 25.95 48.21
C GLY A 113 -10.64 27.35 48.86
N SER A 114 -11.21 28.32 48.15
CA SER A 114 -11.45 29.67 48.74
C SER A 114 -12.44 29.60 49.89
N TYR A 115 -13.49 28.79 49.78
CA TYR A 115 -14.41 28.58 50.90
C TYR A 115 -13.72 27.99 52.14
N LEU A 116 -12.84 26.98 51.96
CA LEU A 116 -12.06 26.37 53.04
C LEU A 116 -11.05 27.31 53.68
N VAL A 117 -10.48 28.23 52.90
CA VAL A 117 -9.56 29.28 53.40
C VAL A 117 -10.34 30.26 54.25
N LEU A 118 -11.56 30.69 53.84
CA LEU A 118 -12.41 31.61 54.60
C LEU A 118 -12.91 30.99 55.90
N ASP A 119 -13.16 29.68 55.91
CA ASP A 119 -13.54 28.89 57.11
C ASP A 119 -12.32 28.64 58.03
N GLY A 120 -11.12 29.00 57.65
CA GLY A 120 -9.90 28.78 58.41
C GLY A 120 -9.38 27.33 58.40
N SER A 121 -9.98 26.43 57.64
CA SER A 121 -9.59 25.02 57.54
C SER A 121 -8.42 24.78 56.62
N LEU A 122 -8.11 25.71 55.69
CA LEU A 122 -7.05 25.59 54.73
C LEU A 122 -6.17 26.87 54.68
N ASP A 123 -4.86 26.69 54.62
CA ASP A 123 -3.91 27.76 54.41
C ASP A 123 -3.74 28.13 52.93
N ILE A 124 -3.50 29.37 52.57
CA ILE A 124 -3.33 29.90 51.23
C ILE A 124 -2.20 29.15 50.48
N GLY A 125 -1.08 28.85 51.15
CA GLY A 125 0.02 28.12 50.57
C GLY A 125 -0.36 26.71 50.16
N ARG A 126 -1.17 26.02 50.99
CA ARG A 126 -1.71 24.69 50.68
C ARG A 126 -2.72 24.73 49.52
N LEU A 127 -3.55 25.79 49.45
CA LEU A 127 -4.46 25.97 48.32
C LEU A 127 -3.69 26.11 47.00
N ALA A 128 -2.62 26.90 46.97
CA ALA A 128 -1.78 27.04 45.79
C ALA A 128 -1.17 25.71 45.36
N GLY A 129 -0.70 24.89 46.30
CA GLY A 129 -0.19 23.54 46.03
C GLY A 129 -1.28 22.60 45.42
N VAL A 130 -2.50 22.63 45.97
CA VAL A 130 -3.63 21.83 45.45
C VAL A 130 -4.01 22.24 44.05
N LEU A 131 -4.02 23.54 43.73
CA LEU A 131 -4.32 24.04 42.39
C LEU A 131 -3.26 23.59 41.37
N MET A 132 -1.97 23.68 41.72
CA MET A 132 -0.88 23.20 40.84
C MET A 132 -0.95 21.69 40.61
N LEU A 133 -1.17 20.89 41.64
CA LEU A 133 -1.29 19.43 41.53
C LEU A 133 -2.52 19.03 40.75
N GLY A 134 -3.67 19.71 40.97
CA GLY A 134 -4.91 19.44 40.26
C GLY A 134 -4.78 19.63 38.73
N CYS A 135 -4.09 20.72 38.33
CA CYS A 135 -3.79 20.95 36.91
C CYS A 135 -2.87 19.85 36.32
N ALA A 136 -1.80 19.51 37.04
CA ALA A 136 -0.84 18.51 36.56
C ALA A 136 -1.46 17.12 36.39
N VAL A 137 -2.39 16.72 37.26
CA VAL A 137 -3.13 15.45 37.14
C VAL A 137 -4.00 15.45 35.88
N VAL A 138 -4.73 16.54 35.64
CA VAL A 138 -5.61 16.63 34.46
C VAL A 138 -4.81 16.64 33.16
N ASP A 139 -3.72 17.39 33.11
CA ASP A 139 -2.84 17.44 31.94
C ASP A 139 -2.22 16.09 31.61
N SER A 140 -2.03 15.21 32.60
CA SER A 140 -1.52 13.86 32.38
C SER A 140 -2.55 12.90 31.79
N LEU A 141 -3.85 13.19 31.86
CA LEU A 141 -4.92 12.33 31.32
C LEU A 141 -5.10 12.49 29.81
N LEU A 142 -4.86 13.68 29.25
CA LEU A 142 -4.99 13.93 27.80
C LEU A 142 -4.08 13.03 26.94
N PRO A 143 -2.80 12.84 27.26
CA PRO A 143 -1.93 11.92 26.54
C PRO A 143 -2.44 10.48 26.55
N LEU A 144 -3.06 10.01 27.64
CA LEU A 144 -3.63 8.66 27.72
C LEU A 144 -4.75 8.43 26.71
N MET A 145 -5.59 9.43 26.47
CA MET A 145 -6.61 9.35 25.41
C MET A 145 -5.99 9.26 24.01
N LEU A 146 -4.84 9.92 23.79
CA LEU A 146 -4.14 9.86 22.50
C LEU A 146 -3.44 8.52 22.28
N VAL A 147 -2.94 7.87 23.34
CA VAL A 147 -2.27 6.56 23.24
C VAL A 147 -3.19 5.51 22.60
N SER A 148 -4.47 5.48 22.96
CA SER A 148 -5.43 4.53 22.38
C SER A 148 -5.61 4.76 20.88
N LYS A 149 -5.66 6.01 20.42
CA LYS A 149 -5.74 6.37 18.99
C LYS A 149 -4.48 5.97 18.24
N PHE A 150 -3.31 6.26 18.80
CA PHE A 150 -2.04 5.85 18.19
C PHE A 150 -1.91 4.33 18.11
N ALA A 151 -2.34 3.60 19.14
CA ALA A 151 -2.35 2.14 19.11
C ALA A 151 -3.26 1.59 17.99
N GLN A 152 -4.43 2.20 17.76
CA GLN A 152 -5.34 1.80 16.68
C GLN A 152 -4.74 2.08 15.30
N ILE A 153 -4.19 3.28 15.07
CA ILE A 153 -3.53 3.65 13.81
C ILE A 153 -2.35 2.71 13.55
N SER A 154 -1.54 2.43 14.58
CA SER A 154 -0.40 1.51 14.46
C SER A 154 -0.84 0.09 14.12
N LYS A 155 -1.96 -0.40 14.72
CA LYS A 155 -2.53 -1.71 14.40
C LYS A 155 -2.98 -1.78 12.95
N LEU A 156 -3.64 -0.74 12.44
CA LEU A 156 -4.10 -0.66 11.06
C LEU A 156 -2.91 -0.68 10.09
N ALA A 157 -1.94 0.21 10.28
CA ALA A 157 -0.72 0.25 9.47
C ALA A 157 0.03 -1.09 9.49
N ALA A 158 0.13 -1.74 10.65
CA ALA A 158 0.72 -3.07 10.76
C ALA A 158 -0.07 -4.13 9.98
N SER A 159 -1.41 -4.07 9.98
CA SER A 159 -2.23 -5.01 9.22
C SER A 159 -2.05 -4.85 7.70
N GLU A 160 -1.92 -3.63 7.20
CA GLU A 160 -1.65 -3.36 5.78
C GLU A 160 -0.25 -3.87 5.36
N ILE A 161 0.77 -3.63 6.19
CA ILE A 161 2.12 -4.16 5.96
C ILE A 161 2.09 -5.69 5.94
N LEU A 162 1.42 -6.33 6.91
CA LEU A 162 1.28 -7.78 6.97
C LEU A 162 0.51 -8.34 5.77
N GLU A 163 -0.49 -7.62 5.26
CA GLU A 163 -1.20 -8.02 4.05
C GLU A 163 -0.25 -8.08 2.84
N VAL A 164 0.58 -7.06 2.64
CA VAL A 164 1.59 -7.05 1.57
C VAL A 164 2.62 -8.15 1.78
N MET A 165 3.12 -8.33 3.00
CA MET A 165 4.10 -9.38 3.32
C MET A 165 3.53 -10.81 3.21
N SER A 166 2.22 -10.98 3.33
CA SER A 166 1.55 -12.26 3.19
C SER A 166 1.31 -12.69 1.75
N ILE A 167 1.61 -11.82 0.76
CA ILE A 167 1.51 -12.17 -0.66
C ILE A 167 2.48 -13.33 -0.93
N ALA A 168 1.89 -14.46 -1.36
CA ALA A 168 2.70 -15.63 -1.68
C ALA A 168 3.66 -15.33 -2.82
N THR A 169 4.95 -15.52 -2.57
CA THR A 169 5.97 -15.47 -3.62
C THR A 169 5.91 -16.72 -4.50
N LEU A 170 6.47 -16.63 -5.71
CA LEU A 170 6.59 -17.81 -6.57
C LEU A 170 7.43 -18.90 -5.85
N PRO A 171 7.05 -20.16 -5.97
CA PRO A 171 7.79 -21.27 -5.34
C PRO A 171 9.24 -21.32 -5.83
N VAL A 172 10.18 -21.45 -4.91
CA VAL A 172 11.60 -21.61 -5.23
C VAL A 172 11.97 -23.09 -5.07
N CYS A 173 12.66 -23.65 -6.08
CA CYS A 173 13.12 -25.03 -6.03
C CYS A 173 14.22 -25.21 -4.96
N ALA A 174 14.11 -26.27 -4.15
CA ALA A 174 15.10 -26.58 -3.12
C ALA A 174 16.46 -27.01 -3.68
N LEU A 175 16.45 -27.63 -4.86
CA LEU A 175 17.65 -28.10 -5.57
C LEU A 175 17.69 -27.48 -6.99
N PRO A 176 18.17 -26.23 -7.10
CA PRO A 176 18.19 -25.55 -8.38
C PRO A 176 19.10 -26.21 -9.41
N ARG A 177 18.66 -26.26 -10.66
CA ARG A 177 19.43 -26.76 -11.80
C ARG A 177 19.95 -25.62 -12.64
N VAL A 178 21.08 -25.85 -13.30
CA VAL A 178 21.68 -24.88 -14.21
C VAL A 178 21.39 -25.32 -15.65
N PRO A 179 20.85 -24.46 -16.53
CA PRO A 179 20.62 -24.77 -17.93
C PRO A 179 21.92 -25.02 -18.68
N ALA A 180 21.90 -25.96 -19.62
CA ALA A 180 23.06 -26.29 -20.47
C ALA A 180 23.21 -25.32 -21.66
N SER A 181 22.14 -24.64 -22.06
CA SER A 181 22.07 -23.70 -23.18
C SER A 181 21.06 -22.61 -22.92
N ASN A 182 20.94 -21.62 -23.83
CA ASN A 182 19.99 -20.52 -23.72
C ASN A 182 18.77 -20.68 -24.65
N ASP A 183 18.54 -21.88 -25.20
CA ASP A 183 17.34 -22.14 -25.98
C ASP A 183 16.10 -22.17 -25.05
N ILE A 184 15.00 -21.59 -25.54
CA ILE A 184 13.73 -21.52 -24.79
C ILE A 184 12.72 -22.41 -25.50
N GLU A 185 12.01 -23.24 -24.76
CA GLU A 185 11.00 -24.11 -25.29
C GLU A 185 9.71 -24.03 -24.46
N PHE A 186 8.58 -23.77 -25.12
CA PHE A 186 7.23 -23.81 -24.55
C PHE A 186 6.59 -25.14 -24.93
N ARG A 187 6.10 -25.90 -23.94
CA ARG A 187 5.45 -27.18 -24.12
C ARG A 187 4.04 -27.19 -23.54
N ASN A 188 3.04 -27.26 -24.39
CA ASN A 188 1.63 -27.33 -24.01
C ASN A 188 1.20 -26.28 -23.00
N VAL A 189 1.73 -25.06 -23.13
CA VAL A 189 1.55 -23.99 -22.16
C VAL A 189 0.13 -23.44 -22.24
N ASN A 190 -0.59 -23.58 -21.13
CA ASN A 190 -1.83 -22.89 -20.85
C ASN A 190 -1.60 -21.89 -19.70
N PHE A 191 -2.12 -20.68 -19.85
CA PHE A 191 -1.99 -19.66 -18.80
C PHE A 191 -3.22 -18.79 -18.71
N LYS A 192 -3.68 -18.55 -17.47
CA LYS A 192 -4.67 -17.53 -17.14
C LYS A 192 -4.18 -16.65 -15.98
N TYR A 193 -4.48 -15.36 -16.04
CA TYR A 193 -4.22 -14.44 -14.96
C TYR A 193 -5.12 -14.71 -13.76
N LYS A 194 -4.60 -14.51 -12.54
CA LYS A 194 -5.37 -14.67 -11.31
C LYS A 194 -6.60 -13.75 -11.32
N GLY A 195 -7.78 -14.32 -11.03
CA GLY A 195 -9.06 -13.59 -11.05
C GLY A 195 -9.67 -13.40 -12.44
N LYS A 196 -9.12 -14.04 -13.49
CA LYS A 196 -9.73 -14.12 -14.83
C LYS A 196 -10.18 -15.54 -15.10
N ASP A 197 -11.34 -15.71 -15.74
CA ASP A 197 -11.85 -17.03 -16.09
C ASP A 197 -11.30 -17.53 -17.43
N GLU A 198 -10.91 -16.62 -18.31
CA GLU A 198 -10.40 -16.92 -19.64
C GLU A 198 -8.89 -17.15 -19.65
N PHE A 199 -8.45 -18.13 -20.45
CA PHE A 199 -7.05 -18.35 -20.72
C PHE A 199 -6.48 -17.26 -21.63
N ALA A 200 -5.41 -16.62 -21.18
CA ALA A 200 -4.61 -15.70 -22.00
C ALA A 200 -3.74 -16.43 -23.03
N LEU A 201 -3.33 -17.66 -22.73
CA LEU A 201 -2.62 -18.56 -23.64
C LEU A 201 -3.26 -19.96 -23.58
N LYS A 202 -3.43 -20.59 -24.74
CA LYS A 202 -4.00 -21.95 -24.86
C LYS A 202 -3.09 -22.79 -25.72
N ASN A 203 -2.58 -23.89 -25.14
CA ASN A 203 -1.78 -24.92 -25.81
C ASN A 203 -0.64 -24.36 -26.67
N VAL A 204 0.13 -23.43 -26.11
CA VAL A 204 1.22 -22.77 -26.81
C VAL A 204 2.43 -23.70 -26.84
N ASN A 205 2.93 -23.96 -28.07
CA ASN A 205 4.06 -24.83 -28.34
C ASN A 205 4.99 -24.15 -29.34
N PHE A 206 6.22 -23.87 -28.97
CA PHE A 206 7.27 -23.42 -29.88
C PHE A 206 8.64 -23.52 -29.19
N LYS A 207 9.68 -23.46 -30.01
CA LYS A 207 11.08 -23.42 -29.55
C LYS A 207 11.83 -22.25 -30.19
N VAL A 208 12.62 -21.55 -29.38
CA VAL A 208 13.55 -20.50 -29.79
C VAL A 208 14.97 -21.00 -29.55
N ASN A 209 15.78 -21.08 -30.60
CA ASN A 209 17.14 -21.56 -30.48
C ASN A 209 18.06 -20.44 -29.92
N SER A 210 19.06 -20.84 -29.16
CA SER A 210 20.09 -19.93 -28.67
C SER A 210 20.75 -19.14 -29.81
N GLY A 211 20.96 -17.83 -29.62
CA GLY A 211 21.55 -16.96 -30.62
C GLY A 211 20.64 -16.57 -31.78
N SER A 212 19.38 -17.02 -31.83
CA SER A 212 18.41 -16.62 -32.85
C SER A 212 17.59 -15.41 -32.43
N VAL A 213 17.07 -14.69 -33.43
CA VAL A 213 16.08 -13.61 -33.24
C VAL A 213 14.70 -14.15 -33.63
N THR A 214 13.75 -14.07 -32.73
CA THR A 214 12.37 -14.54 -32.94
C THR A 214 11.39 -13.41 -32.74
N ALA A 215 10.50 -13.18 -33.72
CA ALA A 215 9.43 -12.20 -33.62
C ALA A 215 8.10 -12.89 -33.28
N LEU A 216 7.41 -12.38 -32.25
CA LEU A 216 6.03 -12.78 -31.94
C LEU A 216 5.06 -11.82 -32.65
N VAL A 217 4.31 -12.31 -33.61
CA VAL A 217 3.38 -11.53 -34.43
C VAL A 217 1.93 -11.95 -34.13
N GLY A 218 1.03 -11.00 -34.09
CA GLY A 218 -0.40 -11.24 -33.87
C GLY A 218 -1.15 -9.98 -33.51
N ALA A 219 -2.47 -10.04 -33.46
CA ALA A 219 -3.34 -8.93 -33.08
C ALA A 219 -3.07 -8.41 -31.64
N SER A 220 -3.57 -7.21 -31.32
CA SER A 220 -3.56 -6.74 -29.93
C SER A 220 -4.37 -7.71 -29.06
N GLY A 221 -3.87 -8.02 -27.86
CA GLY A 221 -4.49 -9.00 -26.97
C GLY A 221 -4.19 -10.47 -27.29
N ALA A 222 -3.45 -10.82 -28.36
CA ALA A 222 -3.11 -12.21 -28.71
C ALA A 222 -2.13 -12.91 -27.76
N GLY A 223 -1.79 -12.32 -26.61
CA GLY A 223 -0.94 -12.94 -25.61
C GLY A 223 0.59 -12.78 -25.82
N LYS A 224 1.04 -11.96 -26.77
CA LYS A 224 2.47 -11.76 -27.05
C LYS A 224 3.29 -11.33 -25.83
N SER A 225 2.81 -10.31 -25.12
CA SER A 225 3.45 -9.84 -23.90
C SER A 225 3.39 -10.87 -22.77
N THR A 226 2.29 -11.67 -22.73
CA THR A 226 2.16 -12.76 -21.77
C THR A 226 3.21 -13.84 -22.00
N VAL A 227 3.49 -14.21 -23.25
CA VAL A 227 4.57 -15.16 -23.59
C VAL A 227 5.92 -14.65 -23.09
N ALA A 228 6.24 -13.38 -23.34
CA ALA A 228 7.49 -12.78 -22.85
C ALA A 228 7.60 -12.74 -21.33
N MET A 229 6.51 -12.36 -20.63
CA MET A 229 6.45 -12.34 -19.17
C MET A 229 6.60 -13.75 -18.56
N LEU A 230 6.04 -14.77 -19.20
CA LEU A 230 6.19 -16.17 -18.76
C LEU A 230 7.61 -16.68 -18.99
N ALA A 231 8.27 -16.31 -20.09
CA ALA A 231 9.68 -16.65 -20.33
C ALA A 231 10.60 -16.08 -19.26
N ALA A 232 10.30 -14.87 -18.74
CA ALA A 232 11.01 -14.25 -17.61
C ALA A 232 10.51 -14.74 -16.22
N ARG A 233 9.54 -15.65 -16.19
CA ARG A 233 8.92 -16.19 -14.98
C ARG A 233 8.36 -15.13 -14.05
N PHE A 234 7.71 -14.06 -14.58
CA PHE A 234 6.90 -13.17 -13.74
C PHE A 234 5.64 -13.87 -13.20
N TYR A 235 5.22 -14.93 -13.87
CA TYR A 235 4.13 -15.83 -13.46
C TYR A 235 4.53 -17.28 -13.74
N ASP A 236 4.00 -18.21 -12.97
CA ASP A 236 4.07 -19.62 -13.29
C ASP A 236 2.91 -20.00 -14.23
N VAL A 237 3.18 -20.91 -15.19
CA VAL A 237 2.14 -21.43 -16.10
C VAL A 237 1.05 -22.18 -15.34
N SER A 238 -0.19 -22.12 -15.83
CA SER A 238 -1.30 -22.88 -15.26
C SER A 238 -1.17 -24.37 -15.58
N GLU A 239 -0.76 -24.70 -16.80
CA GLU A 239 -0.51 -26.06 -17.28
C GLU A 239 0.64 -26.03 -18.30
N GLY A 240 1.29 -27.18 -18.49
CA GLY A 240 2.47 -27.30 -19.35
C GLY A 240 3.74 -26.83 -18.65
N GLU A 241 4.77 -26.61 -19.45
CA GLU A 241 6.10 -26.21 -18.93
C GLU A 241 6.83 -25.30 -19.90
N ILE A 242 7.74 -24.50 -19.34
CA ILE A 242 8.69 -23.68 -20.10
C ILE A 242 10.10 -24.13 -19.68
N LEU A 243 10.92 -24.43 -20.69
CA LEU A 243 12.28 -24.89 -20.49
C LEU A 243 13.28 -23.85 -21.00
N ILE A 244 14.38 -23.68 -20.28
CA ILE A 244 15.59 -22.99 -20.76
C ILE A 244 16.74 -24.01 -20.74
N GLY A 245 17.36 -24.23 -21.89
CA GLY A 245 18.44 -25.21 -22.00
C GLY A 245 18.07 -26.60 -21.51
N GLY A 246 16.79 -27.02 -21.71
CA GLY A 246 16.26 -28.30 -21.27
C GLY A 246 15.89 -28.38 -19.79
N VAL A 247 16.03 -27.30 -19.02
CA VAL A 247 15.66 -27.24 -17.59
C VAL A 247 14.39 -26.42 -17.43
N ASN A 248 13.41 -26.95 -16.67
CA ASN A 248 12.19 -26.22 -16.38
C ASN A 248 12.51 -24.93 -15.59
N ILE A 249 11.93 -23.79 -16.02
CA ILE A 249 12.20 -22.49 -15.38
C ILE A 249 11.86 -22.48 -13.89
N LYS A 250 10.95 -23.35 -13.42
CA LYS A 250 10.62 -23.53 -12.01
C LYS A 250 11.76 -24.15 -11.20
N GLU A 251 12.65 -24.90 -11.87
CA GLU A 251 13.82 -25.56 -11.27
C GLU A 251 15.08 -24.69 -11.33
N ILE A 252 15.04 -23.52 -11.97
CA ILE A 252 16.16 -22.59 -12.05
C ILE A 252 16.06 -21.62 -10.85
N ALA A 253 17.19 -21.40 -10.15
CA ALA A 253 17.22 -20.40 -9.08
C ALA A 253 16.85 -19.01 -9.62
N PRO A 254 16.05 -18.21 -8.91
CA PRO A 254 15.64 -16.87 -9.39
C PRO A 254 16.83 -15.96 -9.75
N SER A 255 17.92 -16.01 -8.99
CA SER A 255 19.15 -15.27 -9.28
C SER A 255 19.80 -15.70 -10.60
N ASN A 256 19.81 -17.00 -10.88
CA ASN A 256 20.37 -17.52 -12.12
C ASN A 256 19.46 -17.19 -13.30
N LEU A 257 18.13 -17.26 -13.12
CA LEU A 257 17.17 -16.89 -14.16
C LEU A 257 17.30 -15.40 -14.51
N ALA A 258 17.46 -14.52 -13.52
CA ALA A 258 17.66 -13.08 -13.73
C ALA A 258 18.98 -12.77 -14.50
N ASN A 259 19.99 -13.63 -14.40
CA ASN A 259 21.23 -13.51 -15.18
C ASN A 259 21.10 -14.04 -16.62
N LEU A 260 20.11 -14.95 -16.86
CA LEU A 260 19.86 -15.54 -18.17
C LEU A 260 18.88 -14.73 -19.02
N VAL A 261 17.92 -14.05 -18.38
CA VAL A 261 16.82 -13.35 -19.06
C VAL A 261 16.86 -11.87 -18.69
N SER A 262 16.95 -11.02 -19.70
CA SER A 262 16.76 -9.59 -19.58
C SER A 262 15.44 -9.18 -20.23
N PHE A 263 14.70 -8.26 -19.62
CA PHE A 263 13.38 -7.83 -20.07
C PHE A 263 13.35 -6.31 -20.27
N VAL A 264 12.85 -5.87 -21.42
CA VAL A 264 12.62 -4.44 -21.71
C VAL A 264 11.10 -4.23 -21.75
N PHE A 265 10.60 -3.44 -20.80
CA PHE A 265 9.17 -3.12 -20.72
C PHE A 265 8.80 -2.06 -21.76
N GLN A 266 7.54 -2.04 -22.16
CA GLN A 266 6.98 -1.01 -23.01
C GLN A 266 6.92 0.32 -22.27
N ASP A 267 6.46 0.30 -21.02
CA ASP A 267 6.47 1.44 -20.11
C ASP A 267 7.74 1.38 -19.26
N THR A 268 8.61 2.36 -19.44
CA THR A 268 9.87 2.45 -18.69
C THR A 268 9.66 3.24 -17.40
N PHE A 269 10.20 2.71 -16.30
CA PHE A 269 10.26 3.41 -15.02
C PHE A 269 11.70 3.83 -14.72
N LEU A 270 11.89 5.10 -14.39
CA LEU A 270 13.16 5.62 -13.91
C LEU A 270 13.06 5.97 -12.44
N PHE A 271 14.05 5.54 -11.67
CA PHE A 271 14.18 5.96 -10.28
C PHE A 271 14.61 7.43 -10.21
N ASN A 272 14.23 8.13 -9.17
CA ASN A 272 14.64 9.52 -8.94
C ASN A 272 16.11 9.61 -8.49
N GLU A 273 16.98 9.19 -9.36
CA GLU A 273 18.43 9.09 -9.22
C GLU A 273 19.09 9.56 -10.54
N SER A 274 20.43 9.62 -10.58
CA SER A 274 21.14 9.95 -11.81
C SER A 274 20.91 8.90 -12.92
N ILE A 275 21.10 9.29 -14.16
CA ILE A 275 21.05 8.36 -15.32
C ILE A 275 22.08 7.24 -15.14
N TYR A 276 23.28 7.58 -14.65
CA TYR A 276 24.31 6.60 -14.32
C TYR A 276 23.79 5.53 -13.35
N GLU A 277 23.19 5.93 -12.23
CA GLU A 277 22.66 5.02 -11.22
C GLU A 277 21.51 4.17 -11.76
N ASN A 278 20.63 4.74 -12.58
CA ASN A 278 19.55 4.00 -13.24
C ASN A 278 20.10 2.88 -14.15
N ILE A 279 21.15 3.16 -14.94
CA ILE A 279 21.79 2.15 -15.80
C ILE A 279 22.53 1.11 -14.95
N ALA A 280 23.25 1.53 -13.92
CA ALA A 280 24.03 0.67 -13.04
C ALA A 280 23.18 -0.31 -12.21
N LYS A 281 21.87 -0.05 -12.03
CA LYS A 281 20.97 -0.94 -11.28
C LYS A 281 20.90 -2.36 -11.83
N ALA A 282 21.11 -2.54 -13.12
CA ALA A 282 21.14 -3.86 -13.74
C ALA A 282 22.34 -4.71 -13.28
N LYS A 283 23.43 -4.07 -12.84
CA LYS A 283 24.64 -4.73 -12.34
C LYS A 283 25.16 -3.98 -11.12
N PRO A 284 24.81 -4.39 -9.90
CA PRO A 284 25.33 -3.79 -8.67
C PRO A 284 26.87 -3.79 -8.67
N GLY A 285 27.48 -2.62 -8.42
CA GLY A 285 28.93 -2.44 -8.46
C GLY A 285 29.53 -2.27 -9.86
N ALA A 286 28.72 -2.00 -10.89
CA ALA A 286 29.20 -1.70 -12.24
C ALA A 286 30.15 -0.50 -12.23
N LEU A 287 31.29 -0.67 -12.95
CA LEU A 287 32.26 0.40 -13.14
C LEU A 287 31.72 1.43 -14.16
N LYS A 288 32.25 2.68 -14.06
CA LYS A 288 31.81 3.76 -14.94
C LYS A 288 31.99 3.41 -16.42
N ASP A 289 33.08 2.75 -16.78
CA ASP A 289 33.36 2.34 -18.16
C ASP A 289 32.35 1.29 -18.67
N GLU A 290 31.86 0.40 -17.80
CA GLU A 290 30.83 -0.59 -18.14
C GLU A 290 29.50 0.10 -18.41
N VAL A 291 29.11 1.09 -17.57
CA VAL A 291 27.91 1.89 -17.78
C VAL A 291 27.97 2.68 -19.07
N ILE A 292 29.11 3.31 -19.38
CA ILE A 292 29.33 4.01 -20.65
C ILE A 292 29.26 3.05 -21.84
N ALA A 293 29.85 1.86 -21.71
CA ALA A 293 29.80 0.85 -22.75
C ALA A 293 28.34 0.38 -23.01
N ALA A 294 27.54 0.17 -21.96
CA ALA A 294 26.12 -0.17 -22.08
C ALA A 294 25.32 0.95 -22.75
N ALA A 295 25.56 2.21 -22.37
CA ALA A 295 24.88 3.37 -22.96
C ALA A 295 25.25 3.53 -24.45
N LYS A 296 26.52 3.27 -24.85
CA LYS A 296 26.97 3.25 -26.25
C LYS A 296 26.29 2.11 -27.02
N ALA A 297 26.23 0.92 -26.44
CA ALA A 297 25.56 -0.23 -27.06
C ALA A 297 24.04 0.01 -27.29
N ALA A 298 23.42 0.75 -26.39
CA ALA A 298 22.04 1.20 -26.53
C ALA A 298 21.84 2.44 -27.42
N ASN A 299 22.96 2.97 -27.99
CA ASN A 299 22.96 4.15 -28.85
C ASN A 299 22.36 5.42 -28.21
N ILE A 300 22.55 5.58 -26.90
CA ILE A 300 22.02 6.72 -26.12
C ILE A 300 23.15 7.56 -25.49
N HIS A 301 24.39 7.10 -25.52
CA HIS A 301 25.51 7.75 -24.83
C HIS A 301 25.71 9.22 -25.18
N ASP A 302 25.59 9.55 -26.46
CA ASP A 302 25.83 10.92 -26.96
C ASP A 302 24.67 11.88 -26.61
N PHE A 303 23.52 11.33 -26.19
CA PHE A 303 22.39 12.10 -25.75
C PHE A 303 22.45 12.42 -24.23
N ILE A 304 23.11 11.56 -23.44
CA ILE A 304 23.29 11.68 -21.99
C ILE A 304 24.46 12.57 -21.65
#